data_ed4f46c090850b969804deeea07b1812
#
_entry.id   ed4f46c090850b969804deeea07b1812
#
_cell.length_a   1.000
_cell.length_b   1.000
_cell.length_c   1.000
_cell.angle_alpha   90.00
_cell.angle_beta   90.00
_cell.angle_gamma   90.00
#
_symmetry.space_group_name_H-M   'P 1'
#
loop_
_entity.id
_entity.type
_entity.pdbx_description
1 polymer ?
#
loop_
_entity_poly.entity_id
_entity_poly.type
_entity_poly.pdbx_seq_one_letter_code
_entity_poly.pdbx_strand_id
1 'polypeptide(L)'
;MSNVIVVGCGRVGSQLANMLSDNGNNVCCIDKNADAFANLGRNFNGSTVQGVGFDEDVLIRAGVEECDVLAAVTQLDNTNLMCAEVANHLFGVPHVISRLYNPDHERAYMQLGIDYVCGTSLVAEDVFSKIVSGHGSHIDTFGEFEVLRFTLDLSRR
;
A
#
# COMPACT_ATOMS: atom_id res chain seq x y z
N MET A 1 -2.24 15.75 8.88
CA MET A 1 -0.83 15.39 8.76
C MET A 1 -0.64 14.15 9.59
N SER A 2 -0.36 13.00 8.95
CA SER A 2 -0.24 11.70 9.63
C SER A 2 1.21 11.22 9.58
N ASN A 3 1.59 10.42 10.57
CA ASN A 3 2.86 9.70 10.60
C ASN A 3 2.67 8.35 9.91
N VAL A 4 3.34 8.13 8.81
CA VAL A 4 3.17 6.94 7.98
C VAL A 4 4.48 6.18 7.81
N ILE A 5 4.46 4.88 8.06
CA ILE A 5 5.58 4.00 7.77
C ILE A 5 5.25 3.19 6.51
N VAL A 6 6.14 3.21 5.54
CA VAL A 6 6.05 2.40 4.32
C VAL A 6 7.16 1.35 4.34
N VAL A 7 6.78 0.08 4.43
CA VAL A 7 7.72 -1.05 4.40
C VAL A 7 7.84 -1.59 2.98
N GLY A 8 9.05 -1.52 2.45
CA GLY A 8 9.38 -1.84 1.06
C GLY A 8 9.46 -0.58 0.19
N CYS A 9 10.65 -0.24 -0.27
CA CYS A 9 10.93 0.93 -1.12
C CYS A 9 11.15 0.56 -2.59
N GLY A 10 10.46 -0.49 -3.06
CA GLY A 10 10.41 -0.86 -4.45
C GLY A 10 9.49 0.07 -5.27
N ARG A 11 9.08 -0.36 -6.46
CA ARG A 11 8.24 0.44 -7.37
C ARG A 11 6.94 0.94 -6.74
N VAL A 12 6.23 0.08 -6.01
CA VAL A 12 4.97 0.47 -5.34
C VAL A 12 5.24 1.35 -4.13
N GLY A 13 6.16 0.93 -3.24
CA GLY A 13 6.41 1.64 -2.00
C GLY A 13 7.03 3.02 -2.21
N SER A 14 7.97 3.17 -3.13
CA SER A 14 8.55 4.49 -3.44
C SER A 14 7.53 5.45 -4.04
N GLN A 15 6.64 4.96 -4.92
CA GLN A 15 5.56 5.76 -5.48
C GLN A 15 4.58 6.18 -4.38
N LEU A 16 4.16 5.25 -3.53
CA LEU A 16 3.28 5.54 -2.39
C LEU A 16 3.90 6.57 -1.44
N ALA A 17 5.18 6.39 -1.08
CA ALA A 17 5.90 7.29 -0.20
C ALA A 17 5.99 8.72 -0.77
N ASN A 18 6.28 8.85 -2.06
CA ASN A 18 6.30 10.16 -2.73
C ASN A 18 4.91 10.81 -2.70
N MET A 19 3.86 10.08 -3.05
CA MET A 19 2.49 10.61 -3.02
C MET A 19 2.08 11.06 -1.62
N LEU A 20 2.40 10.30 -0.58
CA LEU A 20 2.10 10.66 0.81
C LEU A 20 2.89 11.90 1.26
N SER A 21 4.17 11.97 0.91
CA SER A 21 5.03 13.12 1.21
C SER A 21 4.54 14.39 0.51
N ASP A 22 4.18 14.30 -0.77
CA ASP A 22 3.64 15.43 -1.55
C ASP A 22 2.31 15.94 -0.97
N ASN A 23 1.54 15.07 -0.31
CA ASN A 23 0.31 15.42 0.40
C ASN A 23 0.54 15.88 1.85
N GLY A 24 1.78 16.15 2.24
CA GLY A 24 2.13 16.78 3.52
C GLY A 24 2.12 15.81 4.71
N ASN A 25 2.25 14.50 4.50
CA ASN A 25 2.41 13.54 5.59
C ASN A 25 3.88 13.34 5.95
N ASN A 26 4.13 12.97 7.21
CA ASN A 26 5.44 12.52 7.66
C ASN A 26 5.63 11.06 7.26
N VAL A 27 6.57 10.77 6.37
CA VAL A 27 6.76 9.42 5.84
C VAL A 27 8.12 8.89 6.22
N CYS A 28 8.16 7.66 6.76
CA CYS A 28 9.38 6.89 6.93
C CYS A 28 9.33 5.64 6.04
N CYS A 29 10.33 5.48 5.16
CA CYS A 29 10.47 4.28 4.35
C CYS A 29 11.44 3.29 4.98
N ILE A 30 11.03 2.02 5.08
CA ILE A 30 11.90 0.91 5.53
C ILE A 30 12.17 -0.01 4.35
N ASP A 31 13.43 -0.33 4.10
CA ASP A 31 13.81 -1.40 3.18
C ASP A 31 15.09 -2.10 3.67
N LYS A 32 15.19 -3.40 3.44
CA LYS A 32 16.39 -4.17 3.78
C LYS A 32 17.59 -3.83 2.89
N ASN A 33 17.31 -3.35 1.67
CA ASN A 33 18.30 -2.93 0.71
C ASN A 33 18.35 -1.39 0.63
N ALA A 34 19.46 -0.80 1.08
CA ALA A 34 19.67 0.65 1.03
C ALA A 34 19.58 1.23 -0.39
N ASP A 35 19.95 0.46 -1.41
CA ASP A 35 19.89 0.92 -2.81
C ASP A 35 18.45 1.18 -3.27
N ALA A 36 17.46 0.54 -2.62
CA ALA A 36 16.04 0.77 -2.94
C ALA A 36 15.60 2.22 -2.68
N PHE A 37 16.24 2.93 -1.76
CA PHE A 37 15.93 4.32 -1.47
C PHE A 37 16.25 5.28 -2.62
N ALA A 38 17.06 4.86 -3.60
CA ALA A 38 17.26 5.62 -4.82
C ALA A 38 16.00 5.77 -5.68
N ASN A 39 14.97 4.93 -5.45
CA ASN A 39 13.67 5.04 -6.10
C ASN A 39 12.81 6.21 -5.57
N LEU A 40 13.15 6.76 -4.41
CA LEU A 40 12.46 7.94 -3.87
C LEU A 40 12.76 9.17 -4.72
N GLY A 41 11.74 10.00 -4.95
CA GLY A 41 11.88 11.21 -5.75
C GLY A 41 12.77 12.26 -5.09
N ARG A 42 13.27 13.21 -5.86
CA ARG A 42 14.10 14.32 -5.35
C ARG A 42 13.36 15.21 -4.34
N ASN A 43 12.03 15.23 -4.42
CA ASN A 43 11.18 16.04 -3.55
C ASN A 43 10.71 15.26 -2.31
N PHE A 44 11.09 13.99 -2.18
CA PHE A 44 10.74 13.22 -1.00
C PHE A 44 11.36 13.86 0.24
N ASN A 45 10.50 14.29 1.16
CA ASN A 45 10.89 15.01 2.39
C ASN A 45 10.71 14.13 3.65
N GLY A 46 10.74 12.82 3.47
CA GLY A 46 10.63 11.87 4.57
C GLY A 46 11.99 11.34 5.02
N SER A 47 11.95 10.34 5.88
CA SER A 47 13.12 9.62 6.39
C SER A 47 13.20 8.20 5.81
N THR A 48 14.38 7.60 5.92
CA THR A 48 14.64 6.22 5.49
C THR A 48 15.33 5.43 6.60
N VAL A 49 14.93 4.19 6.79
CA VAL A 49 15.55 3.27 7.74
C VAL A 49 15.89 1.97 7.03
N GLN A 50 17.16 1.62 7.00
CA GLN A 50 17.58 0.33 6.47
C GLN A 50 17.33 -0.77 7.50
N GLY A 51 16.62 -1.82 7.09
CA GLY A 51 16.38 -2.99 7.93
C GLY A 51 15.20 -3.83 7.46
N VAL A 52 14.91 -4.87 8.23
CA VAL A 52 13.77 -5.76 8.00
C VAL A 52 12.53 -5.16 8.64
N GLY A 53 11.44 -5.01 7.87
CA GLY A 53 10.26 -4.25 8.28
C GLY A 53 9.41 -4.86 9.39
N PHE A 54 9.70 -6.05 9.86
CA PHE A 54 9.07 -6.66 11.04
C PHE A 54 10.05 -6.81 12.23
N ASP A 55 11.27 -6.29 12.10
CA ASP A 55 12.23 -6.24 13.20
C ASP A 55 11.85 -5.11 14.15
N GLU A 56 11.75 -5.43 15.42
CA GLU A 56 11.29 -4.49 16.46
C GLU A 56 12.20 -3.25 16.54
N ASP A 57 13.52 -3.43 16.55
CA ASP A 57 14.47 -2.32 16.64
C ASP A 57 14.41 -1.43 15.39
N VAL A 58 14.14 -2.02 14.22
CA VAL A 58 13.96 -1.28 12.96
C VAL A 58 12.69 -0.45 13.00
N LEU A 59 11.58 -1.02 13.47
CA LEU A 59 10.32 -0.33 13.61
C LEU A 59 10.38 0.80 14.62
N ILE A 60 11.04 0.60 15.77
CA ILE A 60 11.25 1.65 16.78
C ILE A 60 12.05 2.81 16.16
N ARG A 61 13.15 2.52 15.45
CA ARG A 61 13.93 3.57 14.76
C ARG A 61 13.14 4.30 13.68
N ALA A 62 12.15 3.66 13.09
CA ALA A 62 11.25 4.26 12.12
C ALA A 62 10.12 5.09 12.75
N GLY A 63 9.98 5.09 14.08
CA GLY A 63 8.97 5.86 14.81
C GLY A 63 7.61 5.16 14.90
N VAL A 64 7.58 3.83 14.98
CA VAL A 64 6.34 3.05 15.01
C VAL A 64 5.44 3.38 16.20
N GLU A 65 6.00 3.80 17.31
CA GLU A 65 5.26 4.12 18.54
C GLU A 65 4.32 5.35 18.36
N GLU A 66 4.63 6.22 17.40
CA GLU A 66 3.82 7.40 17.07
C GLU A 66 3.21 7.29 15.64
N CYS A 67 3.20 6.08 15.08
CA CYS A 67 2.74 5.83 13.74
C CYS A 67 1.21 5.75 13.69
N ASP A 68 0.60 6.51 12.79
CA ASP A 68 -0.85 6.43 12.53
C ASP A 68 -1.18 5.31 11.53
N VAL A 69 -0.31 5.11 10.54
CA VAL A 69 -0.54 4.16 9.45
C VAL A 69 0.75 3.43 9.08
N LEU A 70 0.70 2.11 9.00
CA LEU A 70 1.78 1.30 8.43
C LEU A 70 1.29 0.59 7.16
N ALA A 71 2.03 0.79 6.06
CA ALA A 71 1.78 0.13 4.79
C ALA A 71 2.91 -0.86 4.46
N ALA A 72 2.63 -2.16 4.49
CA ALA A 72 3.58 -3.20 4.11
C ALA A 72 3.39 -3.59 2.63
N VAL A 73 4.30 -3.13 1.76
CA VAL A 73 4.14 -3.22 0.30
C VAL A 73 5.33 -3.85 -0.41
N THR A 74 6.01 -4.76 0.25
CA THR A 74 7.11 -5.55 -0.36
C THR A 74 6.57 -6.52 -1.42
N GLN A 75 7.45 -7.24 -2.09
CA GLN A 75 7.08 -8.27 -3.07
C GLN A 75 6.75 -9.64 -2.44
N LEU A 76 6.90 -9.77 -1.12
CA LEU A 76 6.75 -11.03 -0.41
C LEU A 76 5.55 -10.97 0.54
N ASP A 77 4.50 -11.72 0.24
CA ASP A 77 3.27 -11.75 1.04
C ASP A 77 3.54 -12.11 2.50
N ASN A 78 4.39 -13.11 2.77
CA ASN A 78 4.73 -13.51 4.14
C ASN A 78 5.45 -12.38 4.90
N THR A 79 6.29 -11.60 4.23
CA THR A 79 6.94 -10.43 4.84
C THR A 79 5.91 -9.35 5.15
N ASN A 80 5.01 -9.06 4.21
CA ASN A 80 3.95 -8.06 4.39
C ASN A 80 3.01 -8.46 5.54
N LEU A 81 2.63 -9.74 5.58
CA LEU A 81 1.82 -10.30 6.65
C LEU A 81 2.50 -10.14 8.01
N MET A 82 3.79 -10.51 8.11
CA MET A 82 4.54 -10.40 9.36
C MET A 82 4.68 -8.94 9.80
N CYS A 83 4.94 -8.02 8.88
CA CYS A 83 4.98 -6.59 9.19
C CYS A 83 3.64 -6.10 9.76
N ALA A 84 2.53 -6.53 9.14
CA ALA A 84 1.20 -6.16 9.59
C ALA A 84 0.88 -6.70 10.99
N GLU A 85 1.19 -7.96 11.23
CA GLU A 85 0.97 -8.60 12.54
C GLU A 85 1.79 -7.93 13.66
N VAL A 86 3.08 -7.68 13.42
CA VAL A 86 3.95 -7.02 14.40
C VAL A 86 3.49 -5.59 14.67
N ALA A 87 3.18 -4.82 13.62
CA ALA A 87 2.71 -3.44 13.76
C ALA A 87 1.39 -3.36 14.54
N ASN A 88 0.46 -4.25 14.25
CA ASN A 88 -0.85 -4.25 14.87
C ASN A 88 -0.79 -4.78 16.32
N HIS A 89 -0.24 -5.98 16.52
CA HIS A 89 -0.34 -6.66 17.81
C HIS A 89 0.74 -6.24 18.81
N LEU A 90 1.94 -5.90 18.37
CA LEU A 90 3.04 -5.51 19.26
C LEU A 90 3.02 -4.00 19.54
N PHE A 91 2.79 -3.18 18.51
CA PHE A 91 2.86 -1.72 18.62
C PHE A 91 1.49 -1.03 18.63
N GLY A 92 0.41 -1.75 18.31
CA GLY A 92 -0.95 -1.19 18.32
C GLY A 92 -1.16 -0.08 17.28
N VAL A 93 -0.47 -0.14 16.14
CA VAL A 93 -0.65 0.83 15.06
C VAL A 93 -2.11 0.86 14.63
N PRO A 94 -2.79 2.03 14.63
CA PRO A 94 -4.22 2.11 14.40
C PRO A 94 -4.68 1.60 13.04
N HIS A 95 -3.91 1.88 12.00
CA HIS A 95 -4.24 1.47 10.63
C HIS A 95 -3.05 0.75 10.01
N VAL A 96 -3.26 -0.52 9.69
CA VAL A 96 -2.23 -1.34 9.04
C VAL A 96 -2.80 -1.88 7.74
N ILE A 97 -2.13 -1.57 6.63
CA ILE A 97 -2.52 -1.99 5.29
C ILE A 97 -1.41 -2.85 4.70
N SER A 98 -1.77 -4.01 4.16
CA SER A 98 -0.83 -4.94 3.58
C SER A 98 -1.06 -5.13 2.09
N ARG A 99 0.00 -5.15 1.32
CA ARG A 99 -0.07 -5.61 -0.06
C ARG A 99 -0.16 -7.13 -0.09
N LEU A 100 -1.10 -7.63 -0.87
CA LEU A 100 -1.20 -9.03 -1.24
C LEU A 100 -0.81 -9.18 -2.72
N TYR A 101 0.17 -10.02 -3.00
CA TYR A 101 0.63 -10.29 -4.37
C TYR A 101 -0.07 -11.51 -4.98
N ASN A 102 -0.14 -12.62 -4.22
CA ASN A 102 -0.78 -13.85 -4.65
C ASN A 102 -2.21 -13.96 -4.11
N PRO A 103 -3.25 -13.92 -4.98
CA PRO A 103 -4.65 -14.03 -4.55
C PRO A 103 -4.97 -15.30 -3.75
N ASP A 104 -4.21 -16.38 -3.91
CA ASP A 104 -4.41 -17.63 -3.17
C ASP A 104 -4.22 -17.47 -1.65
N HIS A 105 -3.49 -16.43 -1.23
CA HIS A 105 -3.27 -16.12 0.19
C HIS A 105 -4.38 -15.25 0.80
N GLU A 106 -5.35 -14.78 0.02
CA GLU A 106 -6.41 -13.88 0.46
C GLU A 106 -7.17 -14.39 1.69
N ARG A 107 -7.47 -15.69 1.68
CA ARG A 107 -8.16 -16.32 2.81
C ARG A 107 -7.42 -16.17 4.14
N ALA A 108 -6.08 -16.26 4.13
CA ALA A 108 -5.26 -16.09 5.34
C ALA A 108 -5.35 -14.65 5.88
N TYR A 109 -5.26 -13.66 4.99
CA TYR A 109 -5.38 -12.25 5.35
C TYR A 109 -6.75 -11.93 5.94
N MET A 110 -7.82 -12.42 5.31
CA MET A 110 -9.19 -12.27 5.80
C MET A 110 -9.39 -12.91 7.19
N GLN A 111 -8.86 -14.12 7.40
CA GLN A 111 -8.98 -14.81 8.69
C GLN A 111 -8.21 -14.11 9.82
N LEU A 112 -7.13 -13.43 9.51
CA LEU A 112 -6.34 -12.63 10.45
C LEU A 112 -6.89 -11.21 10.64
N GLY A 113 -7.91 -10.83 9.87
CA GLY A 113 -8.51 -9.49 9.96
C GLY A 113 -7.59 -8.38 9.50
N ILE A 114 -6.63 -8.69 8.61
CA ILE A 114 -5.68 -7.71 8.07
C ILE A 114 -6.30 -7.02 6.87
N ASP A 115 -6.29 -5.69 6.88
CA ASP A 115 -6.66 -4.89 5.71
C ASP A 115 -5.61 -5.05 4.61
N TYR A 116 -6.04 -5.36 3.38
CA TYR A 116 -5.10 -5.66 2.29
C TYR A 116 -5.58 -5.14 0.94
N VAL A 117 -4.61 -4.97 0.06
CA VAL A 117 -4.84 -4.63 -1.35
C VAL A 117 -4.16 -5.68 -2.23
N CYS A 118 -4.95 -6.45 -2.98
CA CYS A 118 -4.44 -7.41 -3.95
C CYS A 118 -4.20 -6.74 -5.31
N GLY A 119 -2.95 -6.35 -5.57
CA GLY A 119 -2.60 -5.70 -6.84
C GLY A 119 -2.88 -6.56 -8.07
N THR A 120 -2.73 -7.88 -7.96
CA THR A 120 -3.01 -8.81 -9.06
C THR A 120 -4.50 -8.80 -9.42
N SER A 121 -5.40 -8.90 -8.44
CA SER A 121 -6.84 -8.84 -8.65
C SER A 121 -7.28 -7.48 -9.20
N LEU A 122 -6.79 -6.39 -8.61
CA LEU A 122 -7.12 -5.04 -9.08
C LEU A 122 -6.75 -4.81 -10.55
N VAL A 123 -5.54 -5.20 -10.94
CA VAL A 123 -5.11 -5.05 -12.34
C VAL A 123 -5.94 -5.93 -13.27
N ALA A 124 -6.22 -7.19 -12.88
CA ALA A 124 -7.04 -8.09 -13.68
C ALA A 124 -8.47 -7.57 -13.85
N GLU A 125 -9.08 -7.07 -12.80
CA GLU A 125 -10.43 -6.49 -12.81
C GLU A 125 -10.49 -5.23 -13.67
N ASP A 126 -9.51 -4.32 -13.56
CA ASP A 126 -9.46 -3.10 -14.38
C ASP A 126 -9.29 -3.44 -15.88
N VAL A 127 -8.41 -4.39 -16.21
CA VAL A 127 -8.24 -4.86 -17.60
C VAL A 127 -9.52 -5.51 -18.10
N PHE A 128 -10.14 -6.39 -17.31
CA PHE A 128 -11.41 -7.03 -17.65
C PHE A 128 -12.50 -5.98 -17.90
N SER A 129 -12.64 -5.02 -17.00
CA SER A 129 -13.60 -3.93 -17.13
C SER A 129 -13.42 -3.16 -18.44
N LYS A 130 -12.19 -2.82 -18.80
CA LYS A 130 -11.86 -2.13 -20.06
C LYS A 130 -12.18 -2.95 -21.30
N ILE A 131 -12.02 -4.28 -21.24
CA ILE A 131 -12.34 -5.17 -22.35
C ILE A 131 -13.86 -5.28 -22.55
N VAL A 132 -14.60 -5.48 -21.44
CA VAL A 132 -16.03 -5.79 -21.51
C VAL A 132 -16.89 -4.52 -21.69
N SER A 133 -16.54 -3.46 -21.02
CA SER A 133 -17.41 -2.25 -20.98
C SER A 133 -17.23 -1.32 -22.18
N GLY A 134 -16.22 -1.51 -23.03
CA GLY A 134 -15.98 -0.70 -24.25
C GLY A 134 -16.09 0.83 -24.12
N HIS A 135 -16.82 1.34 -23.15
CA HIS A 135 -17.13 2.75 -22.92
C HIS A 135 -17.32 3.15 -21.44
N GLY A 136 -17.05 2.26 -20.48
CA GLY A 136 -17.09 2.58 -19.06
C GLY A 136 -15.71 2.46 -18.43
N SER A 137 -15.22 3.47 -17.74
CA SER A 137 -14.01 3.37 -16.93
C SER A 137 -14.38 3.42 -15.45
N HIS A 138 -13.94 2.40 -14.71
CA HIS A 138 -13.89 2.47 -13.25
C HIS A 138 -12.94 3.60 -12.85
N ILE A 139 -13.40 4.52 -12.02
CA ILE A 139 -12.58 5.66 -11.61
C ILE A 139 -11.99 5.44 -10.24
N ASP A 140 -12.77 4.89 -9.31
CA ASP A 140 -12.29 4.67 -7.94
C ASP A 140 -13.25 3.80 -7.13
N THR A 141 -12.73 3.15 -6.08
CA THR A 141 -13.52 2.40 -5.10
C THR A 141 -13.32 3.05 -3.73
N PHE A 142 -14.41 3.52 -3.12
CA PHE A 142 -14.40 4.08 -1.78
C PHE A 142 -15.19 3.15 -0.82
N GLY A 143 -14.51 2.25 -0.15
CA GLY A 143 -15.15 1.29 0.74
C GLY A 143 -16.14 0.39 0.00
N GLU A 144 -17.43 0.49 0.33
CA GLU A 144 -18.53 -0.25 -0.33
C GLU A 144 -19.08 0.44 -1.60
N PHE A 145 -18.52 1.58 -1.99
CA PHE A 145 -19.02 2.36 -3.13
C PHE A 145 -18.04 2.31 -4.29
N GLU A 146 -18.55 1.96 -5.47
CA GLU A 146 -17.83 2.07 -6.74
C GLU A 146 -18.26 3.34 -7.48
N VAL A 147 -17.28 4.14 -7.91
CA VAL A 147 -17.51 5.26 -8.80
C VAL A 147 -17.24 4.81 -10.22
N LEU A 148 -18.30 4.72 -11.04
CA LEU A 148 -18.23 4.33 -12.43
C LEU A 148 -18.47 5.56 -13.31
N ARG A 149 -17.59 5.79 -14.28
CA ARG A 149 -17.81 6.76 -15.34
C ARG A 149 -18.42 6.06 -16.54
N PHE A 150 -19.62 6.50 -16.96
CA PHE A 150 -20.26 6.07 -18.20
C PHE A 150 -20.20 7.21 -19.20
N THR A 151 -19.77 6.90 -20.43
CA THR A 151 -19.94 7.82 -21.56
C THR A 151 -21.18 7.37 -22.34
N LEU A 152 -22.24 8.17 -22.32
CA LEU A 152 -23.43 7.93 -23.11
C LEU A 152 -23.20 8.47 -24.53
N ASP A 153 -23.20 7.57 -25.50
CA ASP A 153 -23.26 7.97 -26.92
C ASP A 153 -24.71 8.28 -27.31
N LEU A 154 -25.05 9.56 -27.34
CA LEU A 154 -26.38 10.06 -27.73
C LEU A 154 -26.55 10.17 -29.25
N SER A 155 -25.59 9.75 -30.05
CA SER A 155 -25.62 9.90 -31.53
C SER A 155 -26.44 8.83 -32.23
N ARG A 156 -26.92 7.79 -31.53
CA ARG A 156 -27.83 6.76 -32.05
C ARG A 156 -29.28 7.11 -31.66
N ARG A 157 -29.91 7.96 -32.41
CA ARG A 157 -31.37 8.04 -32.54
C ARG A 157 -31.80 7.50 -33.90
#